data_f5c18d9f088afeb33a8632c782bc7b7a
#
_entry.id   f5c18d9f088afeb33a8632c782bc7b7a
#
_cell.length_a   1.000
_cell.length_b   1.000
_cell.length_c   1.000
_cell.angle_alpha   90.00
_cell.angle_beta   90.00
_cell.angle_gamma   90.00
#
_symmetry.space_group_name_H-M   'P 1'
#
loop_
_entity.id
_entity.type
_entity.pdbx_description
1 polymer ?
#
loop_
_entity_poly.entity_id
_entity_poly.type
_entity_poly.pdbx_seq_one_letter_code
_entity_poly.pdbx_strand_id
1 'polypeptide(L)'
;MCDEVSCGYTPSDKPLPEVTDGQRRSFIKGLAVLPLATVLAYPELAKASGHNSTTPVSIKTPSGGTAMGYIAMPDVTPAPTVLLIHEWWGLNDQIKSVAAEFAKQGYIALAVDMYGGEYAADSAGAKKLMNQLDPKAGTEQLVTLIDWLKNHEKSTGKVGTIGWCFGGGWSLNASIATPVDATVIYYGRVNKTADELASLNSPVLGHFGTLDKNINADMVGGFEKAMAAAGKTDLSVNWYEANHAFANPTGARYDEADAALAWERTTAFFKKHLM
;
A
#
# COMPACT_ATOMS: atom_id res chain seq x y z
N MET A 1 -4.83 -13.12 11.57
CA MET A 1 -5.26 -12.05 12.48
C MET A 1 -3.99 -11.43 13.01
N CYS A 2 -3.80 -10.11 12.86
CA CYS A 2 -2.67 -9.45 13.50
C CYS A 2 -2.86 -9.53 15.02
N ASP A 3 -1.85 -9.95 15.75
CA ASP A 3 -1.84 -9.90 17.21
C ASP A 3 -0.87 -8.82 17.70
N GLU A 4 -0.87 -8.54 19.00
CA GLU A 4 -0.01 -7.49 19.58
C GLU A 4 1.48 -7.78 19.39
N VAL A 5 1.86 -9.04 19.23
CA VAL A 5 3.26 -9.45 19.06
C VAL A 5 3.73 -9.22 17.61
N SER A 6 2.85 -9.40 16.64
CA SER A 6 3.21 -9.36 15.22
C SER A 6 2.89 -8.05 14.51
N CYS A 7 1.89 -7.30 15.00
CA CYS A 7 1.46 -6.02 14.41
C CYS A 7 1.48 -4.88 15.44
N GLY A 8 1.93 -5.14 16.68
CA GLY A 8 2.00 -4.10 17.73
C GLY A 8 2.91 -2.94 17.31
N TYR A 9 2.40 -1.72 17.47
CA TYR A 9 3.22 -0.52 17.35
C TYR A 9 4.15 -0.45 18.57
N THR A 10 5.40 -0.78 18.37
CA THR A 10 6.48 -0.35 19.25
C THR A 10 7.17 0.80 18.52
N PRO A 11 7.21 2.02 19.10
CA PRO A 11 8.03 3.07 18.52
C PRO A 11 9.44 2.56 18.28
N SER A 12 10.04 2.94 17.18
CA SER A 12 11.42 2.57 16.92
C SER A 12 12.32 3.26 17.93
N ASP A 13 13.13 2.49 18.67
CA ASP A 13 14.25 3.03 19.45
C ASP A 13 15.42 3.43 18.53
N LYS A 14 15.37 3.08 17.25
CA LYS A 14 16.34 3.52 16.25
C LYS A 14 16.10 5.01 15.96
N PRO A 15 17.15 5.82 15.91
CA PRO A 15 17.01 7.21 15.48
C PRO A 15 16.41 7.24 14.06
N LEU A 16 15.49 8.16 13.85
CA LEU A 16 14.98 8.43 12.52
C LEU A 16 16.16 8.82 11.60
N PRO A 17 16.10 8.57 10.28
CA PRO A 17 17.14 8.96 9.35
C PRO A 17 17.53 10.42 9.56
N GLU A 18 18.81 10.71 9.77
CA GLU A 18 19.27 12.07 9.99
C GLU A 18 19.07 12.91 8.71
N VAL A 19 18.37 14.02 8.86
CA VAL A 19 18.17 15.00 7.79
C VAL A 19 18.73 16.33 8.22
N THR A 20 19.80 16.75 7.57
CA THR A 20 20.42 18.06 7.86
C THR A 20 19.50 19.21 7.44
N ASP A 21 19.66 20.38 8.05
CA ASP A 21 18.91 21.60 7.69
C ASP A 21 19.12 22.00 6.21
N GLY A 22 20.28 21.68 5.64
CA GLY A 22 20.57 21.89 4.23
C GLY A 22 19.76 20.97 3.33
N GLN A 23 19.68 19.68 3.66
CA GLN A 23 18.86 18.71 2.95
C GLN A 23 17.35 19.05 3.05
N ARG A 24 16.87 19.42 4.25
CA ARG A 24 15.50 19.89 4.47
C ARG A 24 15.17 21.07 3.57
N ARG A 25 16.01 22.12 3.56
CA ARG A 25 15.81 23.31 2.73
C ARG A 25 15.85 23.01 1.24
N SER A 26 16.78 22.17 0.78
CA SER A 26 16.89 21.79 -0.62
C SER A 26 15.71 20.94 -1.07
N PHE A 27 15.25 20.01 -0.25
CA PHE A 27 14.06 19.19 -0.52
C PHE A 27 12.79 20.06 -0.60
N ILE A 28 12.56 20.95 0.38
CA ILE A 28 11.41 21.86 0.39
C ILE A 28 11.39 22.77 -0.85
N LYS A 29 12.58 23.15 -1.36
CA LYS A 29 12.71 23.96 -2.58
C LYS A 29 12.63 23.14 -3.87
N GLY A 30 12.43 21.83 -3.81
CA GLY A 30 12.44 20.95 -4.98
C GLY A 30 13.81 20.76 -5.62
N LEU A 31 14.90 21.13 -4.94
CA LEU A 31 16.28 21.06 -5.45
C LEU A 31 16.99 19.75 -5.13
N ALA A 32 16.39 18.89 -4.29
CA ALA A 32 16.96 17.59 -3.92
C ALA A 32 15.86 16.56 -3.71
N VAL A 33 16.16 15.30 -4.05
CA VAL A 33 15.34 14.14 -3.72
C VAL A 33 15.88 13.54 -2.42
N LEU A 34 15.01 13.27 -1.46
CA LEU A 34 15.35 12.51 -0.26
C LEU A 34 15.05 11.03 -0.50
N PRO A 35 15.79 10.10 0.13
CA PRO A 35 15.43 8.70 0.14
C PRO A 35 13.99 8.52 0.61
N LEU A 36 13.26 7.56 0.04
CA LEU A 36 11.86 7.30 0.40
C LEU A 36 11.68 7.11 1.90
N ALA A 37 12.58 6.34 2.52
CA ALA A 37 12.59 6.13 3.97
C ALA A 37 12.59 7.44 4.76
N THR A 38 13.37 8.42 4.31
CA THR A 38 13.45 9.74 4.94
C THR A 38 12.14 10.52 4.76
N VAL A 39 11.55 10.48 3.55
CA VAL A 39 10.25 11.14 3.28
C VAL A 39 9.14 10.53 4.14
N LEU A 40 9.12 9.21 4.26
CA LEU A 40 8.12 8.49 5.04
C LEU A 40 8.32 8.68 6.56
N ALA A 41 9.57 8.84 7.01
CA ALA A 41 9.88 9.13 8.43
C ALA A 41 9.54 10.57 8.84
N TYR A 42 9.45 11.49 7.87
CA TYR A 42 9.17 12.92 8.11
C TYR A 42 8.03 13.41 7.21
N PRO A 43 6.78 12.97 7.43
CA PRO A 43 5.64 13.37 6.60
C PRO A 43 5.42 14.89 6.56
N GLU A 44 5.82 15.62 7.61
CA GLU A 44 5.78 17.07 7.66
C GLU A 44 6.72 17.74 6.63
N LEU A 45 7.88 17.13 6.33
CA LEU A 45 8.78 17.64 5.28
C LEU A 45 8.17 17.45 3.89
N ALA A 46 7.58 16.29 3.66
CA ALA A 46 6.87 16.02 2.42
C ALA A 46 5.73 17.02 2.22
N LYS A 47 4.95 17.31 3.28
CA LYS A 47 3.88 18.30 3.29
C LYS A 47 4.39 19.73 3.06
N ALA A 48 5.50 20.12 3.69
CA ALA A 48 6.09 21.46 3.57
C ALA A 48 6.71 21.73 2.18
N SER A 49 7.11 20.70 1.44
CA SER A 49 7.66 20.84 0.08
C SER A 49 6.60 21.18 -0.99
N GLY A 50 5.32 21.25 -0.62
CA GLY A 50 4.22 21.43 -1.56
C GLY A 50 3.99 20.25 -2.52
N HIS A 51 4.89 19.26 -2.51
CA HIS A 51 4.82 18.07 -3.36
C HIS A 51 3.84 17.02 -2.83
N ASN A 52 3.21 17.27 -1.68
CA ASN A 52 2.25 16.37 -1.01
C ASN A 52 0.82 16.94 -0.97
N SER A 53 0.40 17.67 -1.99
CA SER A 53 -1.00 18.07 -2.08
C SER A 53 -1.86 16.86 -2.44
N THR A 54 -2.27 16.12 -1.43
CA THR A 54 -3.35 15.15 -1.61
C THR A 54 -4.68 15.86 -1.47
N THR A 55 -5.62 15.55 -2.35
CA THR A 55 -6.98 16.07 -2.31
C THR A 55 -7.94 14.98 -1.84
N PRO A 56 -8.89 15.26 -0.92
CA PRO A 56 -9.88 14.28 -0.50
C PRO A 56 -10.79 13.88 -1.66
N VAL A 57 -11.09 12.60 -1.74
CA VAL A 57 -12.02 11.99 -2.70
C VAL A 57 -13.12 11.27 -1.93
N SER A 58 -14.36 11.41 -2.38
CA SER A 58 -15.52 10.76 -1.78
C SER A 58 -16.50 10.35 -2.89
N ILE A 59 -16.71 9.05 -3.04
CA ILE A 59 -17.53 8.46 -4.12
C ILE A 59 -18.62 7.61 -3.47
N LYS A 60 -19.86 7.75 -3.95
CA LYS A 60 -20.95 6.89 -3.50
C LYS A 60 -20.76 5.47 -4.02
N THR A 61 -20.91 4.49 -3.12
CA THR A 61 -20.92 3.08 -3.49
C THR A 61 -22.32 2.65 -3.99
N PRO A 62 -22.42 1.59 -4.79
CA PRO A 62 -23.70 1.06 -5.28
C PRO A 62 -24.71 0.74 -4.16
N SER A 63 -24.26 0.28 -2.98
CA SER A 63 -25.13 0.02 -1.82
C SER A 63 -25.58 1.29 -1.08
N GLY A 64 -25.13 2.49 -1.52
CA GLY A 64 -25.42 3.78 -0.90
C GLY A 64 -24.44 4.21 0.18
N GLY A 65 -23.40 3.42 0.45
CA GLY A 65 -22.27 3.78 1.30
C GLY A 65 -21.40 4.88 0.68
N THR A 66 -20.20 5.04 1.21
CA THR A 66 -19.24 6.03 0.71
C THR A 66 -17.83 5.44 0.72
N ALA A 67 -17.18 5.42 -0.43
CA ALA A 67 -15.77 5.10 -0.57
C ALA A 67 -14.96 6.40 -0.53
N MET A 68 -13.97 6.46 0.36
CA MET A 68 -13.19 7.68 0.62
C MET A 68 -11.70 7.45 0.48
N GLY A 69 -10.96 8.52 0.23
CA GLY A 69 -9.51 8.49 0.17
C GLY A 69 -8.92 9.87 -0.12
N TYR A 70 -7.62 9.87 -0.37
CA TYR A 70 -6.87 11.07 -0.74
C TYR A 70 -6.06 10.81 -2.00
N ILE A 71 -6.29 11.60 -3.03
CA ILE A 71 -5.62 11.49 -4.33
C ILE A 71 -4.44 12.45 -4.44
N ALA A 72 -3.33 11.97 -4.97
CA ALA A 72 -2.19 12.76 -5.42
C ALA A 72 -2.10 12.67 -6.95
N MET A 73 -1.93 13.83 -7.59
CA MET A 73 -1.88 13.93 -9.05
C MET A 73 -0.45 14.15 -9.53
N PRO A 74 -0.01 13.49 -10.62
CA PRO A 74 1.26 13.79 -11.26
C PRO A 74 1.18 15.08 -12.07
N ASP A 75 2.34 15.65 -12.40
CA ASP A 75 2.42 16.88 -13.24
C ASP A 75 1.95 16.63 -14.68
N VAL A 76 2.10 15.40 -15.18
CA VAL A 76 1.77 15.04 -16.57
C VAL A 76 0.62 14.04 -16.57
N THR A 77 -0.41 14.31 -17.36
CA THR A 77 -1.57 13.43 -17.57
C THR A 77 -1.90 13.35 -19.07
N PRO A 78 -2.54 12.27 -19.56
CA PRO A 78 -3.07 11.15 -18.78
C PRO A 78 -1.96 10.27 -18.20
N ALA A 79 -2.24 9.65 -17.03
CA ALA A 79 -1.30 8.83 -16.29
C ALA A 79 -1.94 7.53 -15.78
N PRO A 80 -1.15 6.45 -15.59
CA PRO A 80 -1.63 5.25 -14.94
C PRO A 80 -1.94 5.50 -13.47
N THR A 81 -2.74 4.64 -12.86
CA THR A 81 -3.23 4.85 -11.51
C THR A 81 -2.76 3.77 -10.53
N VAL A 82 -2.59 4.13 -9.27
CA VAL A 82 -2.27 3.20 -8.18
C VAL A 82 -3.20 3.46 -7.00
N LEU A 83 -3.89 2.42 -6.54
CA LEU A 83 -4.68 2.42 -5.31
C LEU A 83 -3.82 1.89 -4.16
N LEU A 84 -3.61 2.71 -3.12
CA LEU A 84 -2.81 2.38 -1.94
C LEU A 84 -3.72 2.05 -0.76
N ILE A 85 -3.47 0.92 -0.10
CA ILE A 85 -4.28 0.44 1.02
C ILE A 85 -3.43 0.42 2.29
N HIS A 86 -3.88 1.17 3.30
CA HIS A 86 -3.18 1.40 4.56
C HIS A 86 -3.03 0.13 5.41
N GLU A 87 -2.14 0.16 6.39
CA GLU A 87 -2.05 -0.87 7.44
C GLU A 87 -3.30 -0.84 8.35
N TRP A 88 -3.38 -1.73 9.31
CA TRP A 88 -4.54 -1.85 10.22
C TRP A 88 -4.82 -0.63 11.11
N TRP A 89 -3.89 0.34 11.14
CA TRP A 89 -4.03 1.59 11.90
C TRP A 89 -5.09 2.55 11.34
N GLY A 90 -5.46 2.44 10.09
CA GLY A 90 -6.20 3.44 9.33
C GLY A 90 -5.31 4.30 8.44
N LEU A 91 -5.93 5.19 7.68
CA LEU A 91 -5.22 6.07 6.76
C LEU A 91 -4.50 7.18 7.53
N ASN A 92 -3.18 7.17 7.48
CA ASN A 92 -2.32 8.15 8.13
C ASN A 92 -1.51 8.99 7.12
N ASP A 93 -0.79 9.99 7.61
CA ASP A 93 0.01 10.88 6.76
C ASP A 93 1.18 10.16 6.08
N GLN A 94 1.68 9.05 6.64
CA GLN A 94 2.70 8.22 6.00
C GLN A 94 2.19 7.64 4.67
N ILE A 95 1.01 7.01 4.65
CA ILE A 95 0.45 6.42 3.42
C ILE A 95 0.08 7.52 2.40
N LYS A 96 -0.41 8.68 2.86
CA LYS A 96 -0.61 9.85 1.99
C LYS A 96 0.70 10.33 1.37
N SER A 97 1.82 10.27 2.12
CA SER A 97 3.15 10.61 1.59
C SER A 97 3.63 9.62 0.54
N VAL A 98 3.32 8.31 0.70
CA VAL A 98 3.60 7.31 -0.33
C VAL A 98 2.81 7.61 -1.60
N ALA A 99 1.53 8.00 -1.49
CA ALA A 99 0.73 8.40 -2.66
C ALA A 99 1.36 9.60 -3.39
N ALA A 100 1.81 10.60 -2.65
CA ALA A 100 2.52 11.74 -3.24
C ALA A 100 3.84 11.33 -3.93
N GLU A 101 4.55 10.36 -3.38
CA GLU A 101 5.78 9.84 -4.00
C GLU A 101 5.47 9.08 -5.31
N PHE A 102 4.40 8.32 -5.38
CA PHE A 102 3.93 7.75 -6.65
C PHE A 102 3.53 8.83 -7.65
N ALA A 103 2.91 9.93 -7.21
CA ALA A 103 2.57 11.04 -8.10
C ALA A 103 3.81 11.68 -8.73
N LYS A 104 4.91 11.87 -7.97
CA LYS A 104 6.20 12.32 -8.52
C LYS A 104 6.78 11.36 -9.57
N GLN A 105 6.47 10.06 -9.46
CA GLN A 105 6.90 9.03 -10.40
C GLN A 105 5.95 8.90 -11.62
N GLY A 106 4.94 9.77 -11.73
CA GLY A 106 4.05 9.84 -12.89
C GLY A 106 2.78 9.00 -12.76
N TYR A 107 2.37 8.62 -11.55
CA TYR A 107 1.11 7.90 -11.31
C TYR A 107 0.05 8.81 -10.69
N ILE A 108 -1.20 8.65 -11.06
CA ILE A 108 -2.31 9.11 -10.23
C ILE A 108 -2.42 8.14 -9.05
N ALA A 109 -2.20 8.61 -7.83
CA ALA A 109 -2.12 7.75 -6.66
C ALA A 109 -3.23 8.08 -5.66
N LEU A 110 -4.04 7.08 -5.29
CA LEU A 110 -5.15 7.25 -4.35
C LEU A 110 -4.92 6.39 -3.10
N ALA A 111 -4.70 7.04 -1.96
CA ALA A 111 -4.64 6.39 -0.65
C ALA A 111 -6.07 6.24 -0.11
N VAL A 112 -6.56 4.99 -0.05
CA VAL A 112 -7.93 4.71 0.41
C VAL A 112 -8.05 4.84 1.93
N ASP A 113 -9.20 5.36 2.38
CA ASP A 113 -9.58 5.37 3.78
C ASP A 113 -10.69 4.34 4.01
N MET A 114 -10.30 3.17 4.51
CA MET A 114 -11.23 2.07 4.73
C MET A 114 -12.03 2.19 6.02
N TYR A 115 -11.68 3.15 6.90
CA TYR A 115 -12.29 3.30 8.21
C TYR A 115 -13.09 4.59 8.39
N GLY A 116 -13.36 5.32 7.29
CA GLY A 116 -14.22 6.50 7.32
C GLY A 116 -13.67 7.69 8.12
N GLY A 117 -12.37 7.90 8.08
CA GLY A 117 -11.67 8.98 8.79
C GLY A 117 -11.13 8.57 10.16
N GLU A 118 -11.40 7.33 10.61
CA GLU A 118 -10.88 6.86 11.89
C GLU A 118 -9.44 6.35 11.75
N TYR A 119 -8.63 6.64 12.77
CA TYR A 119 -7.25 6.22 12.90
C TYR A 119 -6.96 5.77 14.33
N ALA A 120 -6.27 4.66 14.49
CA ALA A 120 -5.92 4.10 15.78
C ALA A 120 -4.53 4.54 16.25
N ALA A 121 -4.47 5.00 17.50
CA ALA A 121 -3.22 5.38 18.15
C ALA A 121 -2.50 4.18 18.84
N ASP A 122 -3.21 3.07 19.04
CA ASP A 122 -2.70 1.87 19.69
C ASP A 122 -3.26 0.58 19.06
N SER A 123 -2.69 -0.56 19.42
CA SER A 123 -3.05 -1.87 18.88
C SER A 123 -4.51 -2.29 19.21
N ALA A 124 -5.01 -1.88 20.37
CA ALA A 124 -6.39 -2.20 20.77
C ALA A 124 -7.40 -1.45 19.89
N GLY A 125 -7.15 -0.16 19.63
CA GLY A 125 -7.92 0.66 18.69
C GLY A 125 -7.83 0.11 17.26
N ALA A 126 -6.65 -0.23 16.78
CA ALA A 126 -6.46 -0.80 15.45
C ALA A 126 -7.22 -2.12 15.26
N LYS A 127 -7.16 -3.01 16.26
CA LYS A 127 -7.92 -4.26 16.26
C LYS A 127 -9.43 -4.01 16.24
N LYS A 128 -9.91 -3.00 17.01
CA LYS A 128 -11.31 -2.60 17.01
C LYS A 128 -11.75 -2.14 15.62
N LEU A 129 -11.04 -1.20 14.99
CA LEU A 129 -11.34 -0.69 13.65
C LEU A 129 -11.35 -1.81 12.61
N MET A 130 -10.32 -2.67 12.62
CA MET A 130 -10.23 -3.80 11.70
C MET A 130 -11.43 -4.76 11.86
N ASN A 131 -11.87 -5.03 13.09
CA ASN A 131 -13.01 -5.93 13.36
C ASN A 131 -14.38 -5.30 13.05
N GLN A 132 -14.48 -3.97 13.03
CA GLN A 132 -15.70 -3.24 12.69
C GLN A 132 -15.91 -3.13 11.17
N LEU A 133 -14.85 -3.27 10.37
CA LEU A 133 -14.97 -3.24 8.93
C LEU A 133 -15.72 -4.47 8.42
N ASP A 134 -16.90 -4.26 7.87
CA ASP A 134 -17.61 -5.31 7.14
C ASP A 134 -16.86 -5.68 5.85
N PRO A 135 -16.50 -6.96 5.62
CA PRO A 135 -15.70 -7.35 4.46
C PRO A 135 -16.36 -7.05 3.11
N LYS A 136 -17.69 -7.10 3.04
CA LYS A 136 -18.44 -6.80 1.80
C LYS A 136 -18.39 -5.30 1.51
N ALA A 137 -18.63 -4.48 2.53
CA ALA A 137 -18.53 -3.03 2.42
C ALA A 137 -17.11 -2.58 2.07
N GLY A 138 -16.09 -3.18 2.71
CA GLY A 138 -14.68 -2.91 2.37
C GLY A 138 -14.33 -3.28 0.93
N THR A 139 -14.80 -4.44 0.44
CA THR A 139 -14.62 -4.83 -0.96
C THR A 139 -15.32 -3.86 -1.90
N GLU A 140 -16.57 -3.49 -1.60
CA GLU A 140 -17.33 -2.54 -2.42
C GLU A 140 -16.66 -1.16 -2.50
N GLN A 141 -16.09 -0.65 -1.38
CA GLN A 141 -15.31 0.58 -1.37
C GLN A 141 -14.13 0.51 -2.34
N LEU A 142 -13.34 -0.57 -2.28
CA LEU A 142 -12.16 -0.74 -3.14
C LEU A 142 -12.54 -0.87 -4.61
N VAL A 143 -13.56 -1.69 -4.93
CA VAL A 143 -14.07 -1.83 -6.31
C VAL A 143 -14.55 -0.50 -6.84
N THR A 144 -15.34 0.25 -6.04
CA THR A 144 -15.83 1.60 -6.43
C THR A 144 -14.69 2.55 -6.77
N LEU A 145 -13.63 2.58 -5.94
CA LEU A 145 -12.48 3.46 -6.19
C LEU A 145 -11.63 2.99 -7.37
N ILE A 146 -11.45 1.69 -7.57
CA ILE A 146 -10.75 1.14 -8.74
C ILE A 146 -11.50 1.51 -10.03
N ASP A 147 -12.81 1.33 -10.07
CA ASP A 147 -13.63 1.68 -11.24
C ASP A 147 -13.63 3.18 -11.48
N TRP A 148 -13.67 3.99 -10.43
CA TRP A 148 -13.54 5.43 -10.54
C TRP A 148 -12.18 5.84 -11.10
N LEU A 149 -11.08 5.23 -10.63
CA LEU A 149 -9.71 5.48 -11.13
C LEU A 149 -9.55 5.10 -12.60
N LYS A 150 -10.12 3.96 -13.03
CA LYS A 150 -10.10 3.53 -14.44
C LYS A 150 -10.77 4.56 -15.35
N ASN A 151 -11.89 5.11 -14.89
CA ASN A 151 -12.72 6.04 -15.66
C ASN A 151 -12.41 7.51 -15.39
N HIS A 152 -11.39 7.82 -14.58
CA HIS A 152 -11.01 9.19 -14.30
C HIS A 152 -10.48 9.87 -15.57
N GLU A 153 -10.93 11.09 -15.87
CA GLU A 153 -10.63 11.83 -17.12
C GLU A 153 -9.13 11.95 -17.45
N LYS A 154 -8.28 11.94 -16.41
CA LYS A 154 -6.81 12.03 -16.51
C LYS A 154 -6.10 10.69 -16.41
N SER A 155 -6.85 9.60 -16.35
CA SER A 155 -6.31 8.24 -16.27
C SER A 155 -6.05 7.65 -17.67
N THR A 156 -5.02 6.82 -17.80
CA THR A 156 -4.84 5.94 -18.96
C THR A 156 -5.76 4.73 -18.93
N GLY A 157 -6.54 4.53 -17.88
CA GLY A 157 -7.36 3.33 -17.63
C GLY A 157 -6.60 2.17 -16.97
N LYS A 158 -5.26 2.27 -16.85
CA LYS A 158 -4.43 1.29 -16.16
C LYS A 158 -4.46 1.50 -14.64
N VAL A 159 -4.69 0.42 -13.88
CA VAL A 159 -4.78 0.48 -12.40
C VAL A 159 -3.92 -0.61 -11.76
N GLY A 160 -3.03 -0.20 -10.85
CA GLY A 160 -2.35 -1.09 -9.92
C GLY A 160 -2.92 -0.97 -8.51
N THR A 161 -2.81 -2.03 -7.72
CA THR A 161 -3.11 -2.02 -6.28
C THR A 161 -1.85 -2.29 -5.47
N ILE A 162 -1.71 -1.65 -4.33
CA ILE A 162 -0.63 -1.89 -3.38
C ILE A 162 -1.15 -1.74 -1.95
N GLY A 163 -0.66 -2.57 -1.04
CA GLY A 163 -1.01 -2.44 0.36
C GLY A 163 0.00 -3.11 1.30
N TRP A 164 -0.05 -2.69 2.55
CA TRP A 164 0.87 -3.12 3.60
C TRP A 164 0.11 -3.80 4.73
N CYS A 165 0.59 -4.93 5.26
CA CYS A 165 -0.02 -5.67 6.35
C CYS A 165 -1.50 -6.03 6.06
N PHE A 166 -2.44 -5.47 6.80
CA PHE A 166 -3.88 -5.52 6.52
C PHE A 166 -4.18 -5.11 5.07
N GLY A 167 -3.63 -3.99 4.62
CA GLY A 167 -3.79 -3.49 3.27
C GLY A 167 -3.18 -4.40 2.20
N GLY A 168 -2.11 -5.15 2.52
CA GLY A 168 -1.54 -6.14 1.60
C GLY A 168 -2.52 -7.27 1.28
N GLY A 169 -3.23 -7.77 2.28
CA GLY A 169 -4.32 -8.72 2.08
C GLY A 169 -5.50 -8.12 1.30
N TRP A 170 -5.82 -6.86 1.56
CA TRP A 170 -6.87 -6.15 0.83
C TRP A 170 -6.49 -5.80 -0.61
N SER A 171 -5.20 -5.57 -0.91
CA SER A 171 -4.72 -5.41 -2.28
C SER A 171 -5.01 -6.67 -3.12
N LEU A 172 -4.72 -7.85 -2.57
CA LEU A 172 -5.09 -9.12 -3.21
C LEU A 172 -6.61 -9.29 -3.35
N ASN A 173 -7.38 -9.02 -2.27
CA ASN A 173 -8.84 -9.13 -2.29
C ASN A 173 -9.49 -8.21 -3.34
N ALA A 174 -9.01 -6.96 -3.45
CA ALA A 174 -9.48 -6.02 -4.45
C ALA A 174 -9.22 -6.52 -5.88
N SER A 175 -8.03 -7.06 -6.14
CA SER A 175 -7.63 -7.59 -7.45
C SER A 175 -8.37 -8.89 -7.84
N ILE A 176 -8.84 -9.64 -6.84
CA ILE A 176 -9.75 -10.78 -7.05
C ILE A 176 -11.17 -10.28 -7.37
N ALA A 177 -11.63 -9.22 -6.71
CA ALA A 177 -13.00 -8.71 -6.81
C ALA A 177 -13.26 -7.93 -8.12
N THR A 178 -12.25 -7.24 -8.66
CA THR A 178 -12.34 -6.51 -9.92
C THR A 178 -10.99 -6.56 -10.66
N PRO A 179 -10.98 -6.66 -12.00
CA PRO A 179 -9.73 -6.72 -12.76
C PRO A 179 -8.88 -5.46 -12.55
N VAL A 180 -7.59 -5.66 -12.29
CA VAL A 180 -6.55 -4.62 -12.26
C VAL A 180 -5.36 -5.05 -13.13
N ASP A 181 -4.42 -4.14 -13.40
CA ASP A 181 -3.28 -4.42 -14.28
C ASP A 181 -2.03 -4.88 -13.51
N ALA A 182 -1.96 -4.63 -12.20
CA ALA A 182 -0.86 -5.05 -11.34
C ALA A 182 -1.30 -5.10 -9.87
N THR A 183 -0.79 -6.09 -9.11
CA THR A 183 -1.09 -6.27 -7.68
C THR A 183 0.20 -6.39 -6.89
N VAL A 184 0.38 -5.52 -5.89
CA VAL A 184 1.55 -5.56 -4.98
C VAL A 184 1.10 -5.79 -3.55
N ILE A 185 1.79 -6.73 -2.88
CA ILE A 185 1.47 -7.18 -1.52
C ILE A 185 2.73 -7.05 -0.66
N TYR A 186 2.70 -6.18 0.36
CA TYR A 186 3.72 -6.14 1.40
C TYR A 186 3.22 -6.86 2.63
N TYR A 187 3.86 -7.96 3.01
CA TYR A 187 3.60 -8.76 4.22
C TYR A 187 2.09 -8.88 4.55
N GLY A 188 1.28 -9.04 3.51
CA GLY A 188 -0.17 -9.18 3.62
C GLY A 188 -0.60 -10.64 3.72
N ARG A 189 -1.80 -10.85 4.28
CA ARG A 189 -2.39 -12.18 4.36
C ARG A 189 -2.79 -12.69 2.97
N VAL A 190 -2.26 -13.85 2.58
CA VAL A 190 -2.44 -14.44 1.24
C VAL A 190 -3.05 -15.86 1.26
N ASN A 191 -3.64 -16.28 2.37
CA ASN A 191 -4.27 -17.59 2.51
C ASN A 191 -5.56 -17.70 1.65
N LYS A 192 -5.39 -17.94 0.36
CA LYS A 192 -6.45 -18.10 -0.65
C LYS A 192 -6.47 -19.51 -1.22
N THR A 193 -7.65 -19.98 -1.57
CA THR A 193 -7.84 -21.22 -2.34
C THR A 193 -7.70 -20.96 -3.83
N ALA A 194 -7.49 -22.01 -4.64
CA ALA A 194 -7.45 -21.88 -6.09
C ALA A 194 -8.76 -21.32 -6.67
N ASP A 195 -9.90 -21.72 -6.11
CA ASP A 195 -11.21 -21.22 -6.54
C ASP A 195 -11.38 -19.72 -6.27
N GLU A 196 -10.93 -19.22 -5.12
CA GLU A 196 -10.92 -17.78 -4.83
C GLU A 196 -10.02 -17.00 -5.78
N LEU A 197 -8.91 -17.59 -6.24
CA LEU A 197 -7.96 -16.97 -7.16
C LEU A 197 -8.37 -17.06 -8.63
N ALA A 198 -9.42 -17.81 -8.97
CA ALA A 198 -9.83 -18.03 -10.35
C ALA A 198 -10.08 -16.73 -11.14
N SER A 199 -10.65 -15.71 -10.48
CA SER A 199 -10.93 -14.39 -11.09
C SER A 199 -9.74 -13.42 -11.09
N LEU A 200 -8.63 -13.73 -10.41
CA LEU A 200 -7.43 -12.90 -10.42
C LEU A 200 -6.78 -12.91 -11.80
N ASN A 201 -6.64 -11.74 -12.43
CA ASN A 201 -6.10 -11.63 -13.78
C ASN A 201 -4.81 -10.77 -13.87
N SER A 202 -4.43 -10.11 -12.78
CA SER A 202 -3.22 -9.30 -12.73
C SER A 202 -1.99 -10.13 -12.39
N PRO A 203 -0.80 -9.74 -12.86
CA PRO A 203 0.46 -10.16 -12.27
C PRO A 203 0.52 -9.72 -10.80
N VAL A 204 1.19 -10.53 -9.97
CA VAL A 204 1.30 -10.32 -8.52
C VAL A 204 2.77 -10.24 -8.11
N LEU A 205 3.10 -9.21 -7.34
CA LEU A 205 4.39 -9.06 -6.67
C LEU A 205 4.19 -9.11 -5.15
N GLY A 206 4.82 -10.06 -4.48
CA GLY A 206 4.78 -10.22 -3.03
C GLY A 206 6.13 -9.96 -2.37
N HIS A 207 6.11 -9.21 -1.24
CA HIS A 207 7.25 -8.93 -0.38
C HIS A 207 7.00 -9.47 1.02
N PHE A 208 7.79 -10.44 1.47
CA PHE A 208 7.58 -11.14 2.74
C PHE A 208 8.88 -11.24 3.54
N GLY A 209 8.76 -11.19 4.87
CA GLY A 209 9.89 -11.33 5.77
C GLY A 209 10.05 -12.77 6.25
N THR A 210 11.28 -13.32 6.25
CA THR A 210 11.57 -14.66 6.73
C THR A 210 11.41 -14.80 8.25
N LEU A 211 11.44 -13.68 8.98
CA LEU A 211 11.26 -13.61 10.43
C LEU A 211 9.80 -13.32 10.83
N ASP A 212 8.90 -13.14 9.85
CA ASP A 212 7.47 -12.96 10.10
C ASP A 212 6.82 -14.28 10.53
N LYS A 213 6.34 -14.32 11.77
CA LYS A 213 5.70 -15.51 12.34
C LYS A 213 4.26 -15.73 11.91
N ASN A 214 3.60 -14.68 11.37
CA ASN A 214 2.19 -14.74 10.97
C ASN A 214 2.02 -14.92 9.46
N ILE A 215 2.74 -14.13 8.67
CA ILE A 215 2.76 -14.27 7.20
C ILE A 215 4.03 -15.06 6.86
N ASN A 216 4.05 -16.28 7.32
CA ASN A 216 5.22 -17.14 7.27
C ASN A 216 5.33 -17.92 5.95
N ALA A 217 6.42 -18.68 5.82
CA ALA A 217 6.71 -19.47 4.62
C ALA A 217 5.62 -20.50 4.29
N ASP A 218 4.95 -21.08 5.29
CA ASP A 218 3.86 -22.03 5.05
C ASP A 218 2.65 -21.35 4.41
N MET A 219 2.27 -20.16 4.89
CA MET A 219 1.18 -19.39 4.30
C MET A 219 1.49 -18.96 2.87
N VAL A 220 2.68 -18.42 2.63
CA VAL A 220 3.11 -17.97 1.30
C VAL A 220 3.29 -19.14 0.35
N GLY A 221 3.90 -20.25 0.78
CA GLY A 221 4.00 -21.47 -0.01
C GLY A 221 2.64 -22.11 -0.33
N GLY A 222 1.67 -21.97 0.57
CA GLY A 222 0.27 -22.32 0.30
C GLY A 222 -0.35 -21.46 -0.80
N PHE A 223 -0.07 -20.17 -0.78
CA PHE A 223 -0.52 -19.22 -1.81
C PHE A 223 0.11 -19.53 -3.18
N GLU A 224 1.42 -19.79 -3.25
CA GLU A 224 2.10 -20.19 -4.49
C GLU A 224 1.47 -21.44 -5.11
N LYS A 225 1.17 -22.45 -4.27
CA LYS A 225 0.47 -23.67 -4.71
C LYS A 225 -0.95 -23.39 -5.20
N ALA A 226 -1.68 -22.51 -4.51
CA ALA A 226 -3.04 -22.14 -4.90
C ALA A 226 -3.06 -21.34 -6.22
N MET A 227 -2.10 -20.41 -6.42
CA MET A 227 -1.90 -19.69 -7.68
C MET A 227 -1.62 -20.66 -8.84
N ALA A 228 -0.69 -21.60 -8.66
CA ALA A 228 -0.39 -22.62 -9.67
C ALA A 228 -1.61 -23.49 -9.99
N ALA A 229 -2.36 -23.93 -8.97
CA ALA A 229 -3.59 -24.72 -9.15
C ALA A 229 -4.70 -23.95 -9.86
N ALA A 230 -4.78 -22.63 -9.67
CA ALA A 230 -5.68 -21.74 -10.41
C ALA A 230 -5.18 -21.38 -11.83
N GLY A 231 -4.03 -21.90 -12.25
CA GLY A 231 -3.42 -21.58 -13.55
C GLY A 231 -2.84 -20.16 -13.63
N LYS A 232 -2.57 -19.53 -12.49
CA LYS A 232 -2.02 -18.17 -12.40
C LYS A 232 -0.50 -18.25 -12.28
N THR A 233 0.23 -17.91 -13.33
CA THR A 233 1.70 -18.06 -13.42
C THR A 233 2.46 -16.78 -13.18
N ASP A 234 1.80 -15.61 -13.24
CA ASP A 234 2.43 -14.30 -13.03
C ASP A 234 2.50 -13.92 -11.55
N LEU A 235 3.24 -14.70 -10.77
CA LEU A 235 3.53 -14.44 -9.37
C LEU A 235 5.04 -14.32 -9.15
N SER A 236 5.47 -13.22 -8.55
CA SER A 236 6.84 -13.01 -8.07
C SER A 236 6.82 -12.86 -6.55
N VAL A 237 7.46 -13.78 -5.84
CA VAL A 237 7.63 -13.75 -4.38
C VAL A 237 9.06 -13.34 -4.04
N ASN A 238 9.21 -12.32 -3.20
CA ASN A 238 10.48 -11.86 -2.70
C ASN A 238 10.55 -12.00 -1.19
N TRP A 239 11.59 -12.66 -0.71
CA TRP A 239 11.88 -12.86 0.70
C TRP A 239 12.99 -11.93 1.17
N TYR A 240 12.86 -11.44 2.40
CA TYR A 240 13.80 -10.54 3.07
C TYR A 240 14.12 -11.12 4.46
N GLU A 241 15.34 -10.97 4.95
CA GLU A 241 15.68 -11.38 6.32
C GLU A 241 15.14 -10.37 7.35
N ALA A 242 13.84 -10.15 7.32
CA ALA A 242 13.15 -9.10 8.04
C ALA A 242 11.89 -9.62 8.75
N ASN A 243 11.42 -8.84 9.70
CA ASN A 243 10.16 -9.09 10.40
C ASN A 243 8.95 -8.54 9.63
N HIS A 244 7.74 -8.84 10.15
CA HIS A 244 6.51 -8.17 9.73
C HIS A 244 6.64 -6.65 9.82
N ALA A 245 6.10 -5.92 8.84
CA ALA A 245 6.15 -4.45 8.76
C ALA A 245 7.57 -3.85 8.57
N PHE A 246 8.50 -4.60 7.98
CA PHE A 246 9.87 -4.14 7.75
C PHE A 246 9.97 -2.88 6.87
N ALA A 247 8.97 -2.61 6.04
CA ALA A 247 8.95 -1.44 5.17
C ALA A 247 8.25 -0.21 5.82
N ASN A 248 7.85 -0.30 7.09
CA ASN A 248 7.25 0.82 7.81
C ASN A 248 8.32 1.59 8.62
N PRO A 249 8.77 2.78 8.17
CA PRO A 249 9.86 3.52 8.80
C PRO A 249 9.52 4.10 10.17
N THR A 250 8.24 4.11 10.55
CA THR A 250 7.80 4.56 11.89
C THR A 250 7.74 3.42 12.91
N GLY A 251 7.91 2.17 12.45
CA GLY A 251 7.84 0.97 13.30
C GLY A 251 9.20 0.47 13.76
N ALA A 252 9.26 -0.15 14.96
CA ALA A 252 10.49 -0.71 15.53
C ALA A 252 11.14 -1.83 14.69
N ARG A 253 10.40 -2.42 13.76
CA ARG A 253 10.85 -3.52 12.89
C ARG A 253 11.28 -3.05 11.50
N TYR A 254 11.40 -1.73 11.32
CA TYR A 254 11.87 -1.17 10.07
C TYR A 254 13.29 -1.66 9.72
N ASP A 255 13.43 -2.15 8.51
CA ASP A 255 14.71 -2.47 7.90
C ASP A 255 14.89 -1.60 6.65
N GLU A 256 15.82 -0.66 6.72
CA GLU A 256 16.03 0.34 5.68
C GLU A 256 16.48 -0.29 4.36
N ALA A 257 17.41 -1.25 4.42
CA ALA A 257 17.98 -1.88 3.24
C ALA A 257 16.93 -2.74 2.50
N ASP A 258 16.21 -3.57 3.25
CA ASP A 258 15.16 -4.42 2.72
C ASP A 258 13.95 -3.62 2.23
N ALA A 259 13.58 -2.55 2.94
CA ALA A 259 12.52 -1.64 2.52
C ALA A 259 12.87 -0.92 1.20
N ALA A 260 14.12 -0.44 1.06
CA ALA A 260 14.58 0.20 -0.17
C ALA A 260 14.59 -0.77 -1.35
N LEU A 261 15.08 -2.00 -1.17
CA LEU A 261 15.09 -3.03 -2.20
C LEU A 261 13.65 -3.45 -2.60
N ALA A 262 12.75 -3.58 -1.62
CA ALA A 262 11.35 -3.88 -1.90
C ALA A 262 10.66 -2.75 -2.69
N TRP A 263 10.99 -1.50 -2.39
CA TRP A 263 10.48 -0.34 -3.11
C TRP A 263 11.01 -0.28 -4.55
N GLU A 264 12.30 -0.51 -4.77
CA GLU A 264 12.88 -0.59 -6.10
C GLU A 264 12.18 -1.65 -6.97
N ARG A 265 11.97 -2.85 -6.42
CA ARG A 265 11.23 -3.93 -7.10
C ARG A 265 9.78 -3.55 -7.40
N THR A 266 9.11 -2.89 -6.46
CA THR A 266 7.73 -2.40 -6.63
C THR A 266 7.62 -1.37 -7.76
N THR A 267 8.50 -0.38 -7.78
CA THR A 267 8.47 0.68 -8.80
C THR A 267 8.83 0.14 -10.18
N ALA A 268 9.78 -0.78 -10.28
CA ALA A 268 10.11 -1.49 -11.52
C ALA A 268 8.92 -2.34 -12.01
N PHE A 269 8.23 -3.03 -11.10
CA PHE A 269 7.06 -3.84 -11.42
C PHE A 269 5.90 -2.98 -11.93
N PHE A 270 5.55 -1.90 -11.25
CA PHE A 270 4.50 -1.00 -11.73
C PHE A 270 4.87 -0.32 -13.05
N LYS A 271 6.12 0.09 -13.23
CA LYS A 271 6.58 0.64 -14.51
C LYS A 271 6.39 -0.36 -15.65
N LYS A 272 6.72 -1.63 -15.43
CA LYS A 272 6.57 -2.69 -16.44
C LYS A 272 5.11 -2.93 -16.84
N HIS A 273 4.17 -2.86 -15.90
CA HIS A 273 2.80 -3.32 -16.12
C HIS A 273 1.79 -2.19 -16.32
N LEU A 274 2.11 -0.96 -15.89
CA LEU A 274 1.19 0.17 -15.96
C LEU A 274 1.62 1.24 -16.97
N MET A 275 2.93 1.39 -17.24
CA MET A 275 3.48 2.32 -18.23
C MET A 275 3.80 1.60 -19.55
#